data_308c29eb5929f2fe9250736139d7b0df
#
_entry.id   308c29eb5929f2fe9250736139d7b0df
#
_cell.length_a   1.000
_cell.length_b   1.000
_cell.length_c   1.000
_cell.angle_alpha   90.00
_cell.angle_beta   90.00
_cell.angle_gamma   90.00
#
_symmetry.space_group_name_H-M   'P 1'
#
loop_
_entity.id
_entity.type
_entity.pdbx_description
1 polymer ?
#
loop_
_entity_poly.entity_id
_entity_poly.type
_entity_poly.pdbx_seq_one_letter_code
_entity_poly.pdbx_strand_id
1 'polypeptide(L)'
;MNFHQGEIIFVSWVDAKTFSGWQSINSEFSVPNPRSVGFFVKGNEAGIWIAMTEEFADKDGEEVADVLFIPAGCVLKAERVLG
;
A
#
# COMPACT_ATOMS: atom_id res chain seq x y z
N MET A 1 12.57 -6.40 3.98
CA MET A 1 11.26 -6.14 4.59
C MET A 1 10.88 -7.32 5.46
N ASN A 2 10.55 -7.08 6.72
CA ASN A 2 10.44 -8.13 7.74
C ASN A 2 9.02 -8.48 8.15
N PHE A 3 8.08 -8.30 7.24
CA PHE A 3 6.69 -8.65 7.52
C PHE A 3 6.41 -10.10 7.11
N HIS A 4 5.53 -10.73 7.85
CA HIS A 4 5.03 -12.07 7.52
C HIS A 4 3.70 -11.96 6.81
N GLN A 5 3.47 -12.87 5.89
CA GLN A 5 2.19 -12.94 5.20
C GLN A 5 1.03 -13.02 6.21
N GLY A 6 0.00 -12.19 6.00
CA GLY A 6 -1.16 -12.13 6.89
C GLY A 6 -1.02 -11.15 8.04
N GLU A 7 0.15 -10.58 8.29
CA GLU A 7 0.28 -9.52 9.28
C GLU A 7 -0.50 -8.29 8.83
N ILE A 8 -1.10 -7.59 9.78
CA ILE A 8 -1.75 -6.31 9.49
C ILE A 8 -0.67 -5.24 9.53
N ILE A 9 -0.48 -4.55 8.42
CA ILE A 9 0.52 -3.49 8.31
C ILE A 9 -0.12 -2.17 7.90
N PHE A 10 0.59 -1.13 8.20
CA PHE A 10 0.25 0.25 7.87
C PHE A 10 1.32 0.76 6.92
N VAL A 11 0.90 1.34 5.80
CA VAL A 11 1.81 1.91 4.82
C VAL A 11 1.46 3.36 4.57
N SER A 12 2.43 4.24 4.72
CA SER A 12 2.34 5.64 4.33
C SER A 12 3.08 5.77 2.99
N TRP A 13 2.44 6.38 2.00
CA TRP A 13 3.00 6.40 0.66
C TRP A 13 2.61 7.65 -0.11
N VAL A 14 3.26 7.86 -1.25
CA VAL A 14 3.00 9.00 -2.14
C VAL A 14 2.26 8.49 -3.37
N ASP A 15 1.09 9.06 -3.63
CA ASP A 15 0.27 8.68 -4.76
C ASP A 15 0.37 9.69 -5.91
N ALA A 16 -0.05 9.27 -7.09
CA ALA A 16 -0.19 10.14 -8.22
C ALA A 16 -1.48 10.95 -8.08
N LYS A 17 -1.46 12.18 -8.59
CA LYS A 17 -2.64 13.04 -8.56
C LYS A 17 -2.68 13.90 -9.81
N THR A 18 -3.87 14.06 -10.36
CA THR A 18 -4.13 14.95 -11.50
C THR A 18 -4.79 16.23 -11.01
N PHE A 19 -4.30 17.37 -11.47
CA PHE A 19 -4.90 18.66 -11.18
C PHE A 19 -5.64 19.12 -12.44
N SER A 20 -6.98 19.17 -12.34
CA SER A 20 -7.84 19.50 -13.48
C SER A 20 -7.77 20.97 -13.85
N GLY A 21 -7.91 21.25 -15.17
CA GLY A 21 -7.95 22.61 -15.70
C GLY A 21 -6.59 23.25 -15.84
N TRP A 22 -6.59 24.52 -16.19
CA TRP A 22 -5.37 25.31 -16.37
C TRP A 22 -4.82 25.73 -15.02
N GLN A 23 -3.53 25.50 -14.80
CA GLN A 23 -2.84 25.85 -13.57
C GLN A 23 -1.69 26.79 -13.87
N SER A 24 -1.39 27.71 -12.96
CA SER A 24 -0.17 28.47 -13.04
C SER A 24 1.02 27.58 -12.72
N ILE A 25 2.10 27.71 -13.49
CA ILE A 25 3.33 26.94 -13.23
C ILE A 25 3.91 27.26 -11.85
N ASN A 26 3.57 28.42 -11.30
CA ASN A 26 4.03 28.84 -9.98
C ASN A 26 3.07 28.45 -8.85
N SER A 27 2.00 27.72 -9.15
CA SER A 27 1.07 27.26 -8.11
C SER A 27 1.76 26.26 -7.20
N GLU A 28 1.34 26.25 -5.94
CA GLU A 28 1.76 25.21 -5.00
C GLU A 28 0.85 24.00 -5.19
N PHE A 29 1.43 22.93 -5.69
CA PHE A 29 0.69 21.68 -5.89
C PHE A 29 0.87 20.78 -4.68
N SER A 30 -0.25 20.35 -4.09
CA SER A 30 -0.20 19.45 -2.95
C SER A 30 0.33 18.07 -3.37
N VAL A 31 1.08 17.43 -2.48
CA VAL A 31 1.57 16.06 -2.68
C VAL A 31 0.63 15.12 -1.94
N PRO A 32 -0.09 14.25 -2.66
CA PRO A 32 -0.96 13.28 -1.96
C PRO A 32 -0.12 12.28 -1.20
N ASN A 33 -0.45 12.11 0.06
CA ASN A 33 0.26 11.24 0.98
C ASN A 33 -0.74 10.35 1.73
N PRO A 34 -1.35 9.39 1.03
CA PRO A 34 -2.30 8.49 1.67
C PRO A 34 -1.63 7.52 2.62
N ARG A 35 -2.46 6.98 3.49
CA ARG A 35 -2.07 5.92 4.42
C ARG A 35 -3.02 4.75 4.21
N SER A 36 -2.47 3.56 4.10
CA SER A 36 -3.26 2.36 3.86
C SER A 36 -2.95 1.31 4.92
N VAL A 37 -3.97 0.58 5.30
CA VAL A 37 -3.86 -0.52 6.26
C VAL A 37 -4.40 -1.77 5.60
N GLY A 38 -3.68 -2.87 5.72
CA GLY A 38 -4.15 -4.12 5.14
C GLY A 38 -3.31 -5.29 5.59
N PHE A 39 -3.72 -6.48 5.12
CA PHE A 39 -2.98 -7.70 5.36
C PHE A 39 -1.80 -7.76 4.40
N PHE A 40 -0.61 -7.98 4.93
CA PHE A 40 0.58 -8.08 4.11
C PHE A 40 0.50 -9.34 3.26
N VAL A 41 0.56 -9.18 1.94
CA VAL A 41 0.57 -10.29 0.99
C VAL A 41 2.00 -10.68 0.66
N LYS A 42 2.76 -9.72 0.15
CA LYS A 42 4.19 -9.89 -0.13
C LYS A 42 4.86 -8.55 -0.33
N GLY A 43 6.17 -8.56 -0.27
CA GLY A 43 7.00 -7.40 -0.59
C GLY A 43 8.31 -7.85 -1.22
N ASN A 44 8.80 -7.05 -2.15
CA ASN A 44 10.08 -7.27 -2.80
C ASN A 44 10.60 -5.92 -3.32
N GLU A 45 11.61 -5.95 -4.18
CA GLU A 45 12.18 -4.73 -4.74
C GLU A 45 11.22 -3.92 -5.59
N ALA A 46 10.14 -4.54 -6.09
CA ALA A 46 9.13 -3.83 -6.87
C ALA A 46 8.21 -3.01 -5.98
N GLY A 47 7.90 -3.48 -4.77
CA GLY A 47 7.02 -2.79 -3.86
C GLY A 47 6.34 -3.71 -2.86
N ILE A 48 5.19 -3.25 -2.36
CA ILE A 48 4.41 -3.95 -1.35
C ILE A 48 3.01 -4.22 -1.88
N TRP A 49 2.52 -5.44 -1.66
CA TRP A 49 1.12 -5.81 -1.92
C TRP A 49 0.43 -6.01 -0.58
N ILE A 50 -0.67 -5.30 -0.36
CA ILE A 50 -1.54 -5.47 0.81
C ILE A 50 -2.96 -5.76 0.35
N ALA A 51 -3.70 -6.51 1.14
CA ALA A 51 -5.08 -6.90 0.82
C ALA A 51 -6.04 -6.37 1.87
N MET A 52 -7.25 -6.03 1.44
CA MET A 52 -8.32 -5.63 2.36
C MET A 52 -8.89 -6.85 3.08
N THR A 53 -8.92 -7.98 2.42
CA THR A 53 -9.56 -9.19 2.92
C THR A 53 -8.66 -10.39 2.69
N GLU A 54 -8.60 -11.27 3.67
CA GLU A 54 -7.96 -12.58 3.50
C GLU A 54 -8.87 -13.68 4.02
N GLU A 55 -8.73 -14.85 3.44
CA GLU A 55 -9.46 -16.03 3.85
C GLU A 55 -8.52 -17.23 3.83
N PHE A 56 -8.55 -18.01 4.89
CA PHE A 56 -7.78 -19.24 4.99
C PHE A 56 -8.61 -20.39 4.47
N ALA A 57 -8.19 -20.97 3.34
CA ALA A 57 -8.84 -22.14 2.80
C ALA A 57 -8.18 -23.40 3.36
N ASP A 58 -8.99 -24.38 3.75
CA ASP A 58 -8.50 -25.57 4.43
C ASP A 58 -7.50 -26.39 3.64
N LYS A 59 -7.56 -26.36 2.33
CA LYS A 59 -6.77 -27.26 1.49
C LYS A 59 -5.86 -26.56 0.47
N ASP A 60 -6.21 -25.39 0.05
CA ASP A 60 -5.56 -24.74 -1.08
C ASP A 60 -4.77 -23.50 -0.70
N GLY A 61 -4.64 -23.29 0.61
CA GLY A 61 -3.93 -22.13 1.11
C GLY A 61 -4.82 -20.91 1.26
N GLU A 62 -4.19 -19.78 1.30
CA GLU A 62 -4.84 -18.52 1.58
C GLU A 62 -5.29 -17.82 0.30
N GLU A 63 -6.44 -17.21 0.35
CA GLU A 63 -6.91 -16.33 -0.70
C GLU A 63 -7.01 -14.91 -0.17
N VAL A 64 -6.77 -13.95 -1.05
CA VAL A 64 -6.86 -12.52 -0.71
C VAL A 64 -7.71 -11.82 -1.75
N ALA A 65 -8.36 -10.74 -1.32
CA ALA A 65 -9.20 -9.93 -2.19
C ALA A 65 -8.86 -8.46 -1.99
N ASP A 66 -9.11 -7.70 -3.05
CA ASP A 66 -8.91 -6.25 -3.05
C ASP A 66 -7.47 -5.89 -2.70
N VAL A 67 -6.57 -6.36 -3.53
CA VAL A 67 -5.13 -6.16 -3.35
C VAL A 67 -4.71 -4.80 -3.90
N LEU A 68 -4.01 -4.05 -3.09
CA LEU A 68 -3.37 -2.80 -3.48
C LEU A 68 -1.88 -3.05 -3.62
N PHE A 69 -1.32 -2.65 -4.76
CA PHE A 69 0.12 -2.64 -4.96
C PHE A 69 0.66 -1.23 -4.80
N ILE A 70 1.65 -1.07 -3.96
CA ILE A 70 2.34 0.21 -3.75
C ILE A 70 3.78 0.06 -4.23
N PRO A 71 4.18 0.77 -5.30
CA PRO A 71 5.55 0.70 -5.79
C PRO A 71 6.57 1.11 -4.73
N ALA A 72 7.73 0.46 -4.74
CA ALA A 72 8.77 0.70 -3.73
C ALA A 72 9.16 2.17 -3.64
N GLY A 73 9.28 2.86 -4.78
CA GLY A 73 9.64 4.27 -4.81
C GLY A 73 8.59 5.20 -4.22
N CYS A 74 7.37 4.71 -4.02
CA CYS A 74 6.27 5.48 -3.43
C CYS A 74 6.10 5.23 -1.94
N VAL A 75 6.73 4.21 -1.39
CA VAL A 75 6.59 3.88 0.03
C VAL A 75 7.44 4.84 0.87
N LEU A 76 6.80 5.53 1.80
CA LEU A 76 7.48 6.38 2.76
C LEU A 76 7.82 5.61 4.03
N LYS A 77 6.87 4.83 4.52
CA LYS A 77 7.01 4.08 5.76
C LYS A 77 6.06 2.90 5.76
N ALA A 78 6.52 1.78 6.28
CA ALA A 78 5.67 0.60 6.47
C ALA A 78 5.98 0.00 7.83
N GLU A 79 4.93 -0.28 8.61
CA GLU A 79 5.10 -0.80 9.96
C GLU A 79 3.93 -1.67 10.38
N ARG A 80 4.15 -2.51 11.39
CA ARG A 80 3.10 -3.34 11.96
C ARG A 80 2.12 -2.48 12.73
N VAL A 81 0.84 -2.81 12.59
CA VAL A 81 -0.22 -2.16 13.38
C VAL A 81 -0.18 -2.69 14.81
N LEU A 82 0.05 -4.00 14.96
CA LEU A 82 0.13 -4.67 16.26
C LEU A 82 1.59 -5.09 16.46
N GLY A 83 2.22 -4.40 17.28
CA GLY A 83 3.60 -4.63 17.38
C GLY A 83 4.27 -5.05 18.51
#